data_23c8a0288ec9426c413d7c8b894fedf5
#
_entry.id   23c8a0288ec9426c413d7c8b894fedf5
#
_cell.length_a   1.000
_cell.length_b   1.000
_cell.length_c   1.000
_cell.angle_alpha   90.00
_cell.angle_beta   90.00
_cell.angle_gamma   90.00
#
_symmetry.space_group_name_H-M   'P 1'
#
loop_
_entity.id
_entity.type
_entity.pdbx_description
1 polymer ?
#
loop_
_entity_poly.entity_id
_entity_poly.type
_entity_poly.pdbx_seq_one_letter_code
_entity_poly.pdbx_strand_id
1 'polypeptide(L)'
;MLPAPPSQVRQNYQPDCEAAVNSHFTLELHASFVCLAVAFYLDRDDVALKHFTGFFLRRSHEHSERAQGLMRLQNQRGGRLHFQDIRKPASDEWKSGLKAMWYTLCLEKLVNRSLLDLHQLATDKSDPHLRLFLATHYLGQQVAFIRELEGHVTTLSIKGAPDADLAGYLFDKLTLGDSDKKN
;
A
#
# COMPACT_ATOMS: atom_id res chain seq x y z
N MET A 1 -18.41 21.57 26.25
CA MET A 1 -18.08 21.83 24.83
C MET A 1 -19.28 21.38 23.99
N LEU A 2 -19.88 22.29 23.24
CA LEU A 2 -20.98 21.91 22.35
C LEU A 2 -20.45 21.01 21.23
N PRO A 3 -21.19 19.96 20.82
CA PRO A 3 -20.78 19.15 19.68
C PRO A 3 -20.68 20.02 18.43
N ALA A 4 -19.68 19.75 17.59
CA ALA A 4 -19.56 20.45 16.31
C ALA A 4 -20.85 20.30 15.49
N PRO A 5 -21.30 21.36 14.80
CA PRO A 5 -22.49 21.26 13.98
C PRO A 5 -22.29 20.19 12.87
N PRO A 6 -23.36 19.47 12.48
CA PRO A 6 -23.26 18.48 11.40
C PRO A 6 -22.80 19.14 10.10
N SER A 7 -22.01 18.41 9.30
CA SER A 7 -21.55 18.90 8.01
C SER A 7 -22.72 19.17 7.06
N GLN A 8 -22.71 20.35 6.43
CA GLN A 8 -23.74 20.75 5.47
C GLN A 8 -23.69 19.99 4.14
N VAL A 9 -22.55 19.39 3.83
CA VAL A 9 -22.35 18.62 2.58
C VAL A 9 -22.63 17.13 2.75
N ARG A 10 -22.80 16.66 3.98
CA ARG A 10 -23.00 15.23 4.27
C ARG A 10 -24.37 14.78 3.75
N GLN A 11 -24.37 13.78 2.87
CA GLN A 11 -25.55 13.15 2.35
C GLN A 11 -25.29 11.67 2.08
N ASN A 12 -26.15 10.81 2.59
CA ASN A 12 -26.04 9.35 2.42
C ASN A 12 -24.67 8.79 2.78
N TYR A 13 -24.03 9.36 3.80
CA TYR A 13 -22.72 8.92 4.29
C TYR A 13 -22.83 8.37 5.70
N GLN A 14 -22.86 7.05 5.81
CA GLN A 14 -23.09 6.37 7.09
C GLN A 14 -21.87 6.46 8.01
N PRO A 15 -22.06 6.57 9.34
CA PRO A 15 -20.94 6.63 10.29
C PRO A 15 -19.98 5.45 10.21
N ASP A 16 -20.48 4.26 9.89
CA ASP A 16 -19.66 3.07 9.72
C ASP A 16 -18.72 3.20 8.52
N CYS A 17 -19.19 3.77 7.40
CA CYS A 17 -18.35 4.04 6.23
C CYS A 17 -17.28 5.08 6.54
N GLU A 18 -17.66 6.16 7.23
CA GLU A 18 -16.71 7.19 7.69
C GLU A 18 -15.59 6.60 8.55
N ALA A 19 -15.94 5.78 9.54
CA ALA A 19 -14.97 5.10 10.40
C ALA A 19 -14.08 4.14 9.62
N ALA A 20 -14.64 3.39 8.68
CA ALA A 20 -13.88 2.45 7.86
C ALA A 20 -12.92 3.15 6.88
N VAL A 21 -13.30 4.31 6.34
CA VAL A 21 -12.41 5.15 5.51
C VAL A 21 -11.22 5.63 6.34
N ASN A 22 -11.45 6.10 7.57
CA ASN A 22 -10.39 6.50 8.49
C ASN A 22 -9.42 5.33 8.80
N SER A 23 -9.95 4.15 9.03
CA SER A 23 -9.14 2.96 9.27
C SER A 23 -8.31 2.57 8.05
N HIS A 24 -8.89 2.65 6.86
CA HIS A 24 -8.19 2.25 5.63
C HIS A 24 -7.08 3.23 5.25
N PHE A 25 -7.29 4.55 5.33
CA PHE A 25 -6.18 5.46 5.04
C PHE A 25 -5.03 5.32 6.05
N THR A 26 -5.33 4.97 7.29
CA THR A 26 -4.30 4.66 8.30
C THR A 26 -3.47 3.44 7.88
N LEU A 27 -4.11 2.41 7.34
CA LEU A 27 -3.42 1.23 6.80
C LEU A 27 -2.56 1.58 5.57
N GLU A 28 -3.04 2.44 4.67
CA GLU A 28 -2.25 2.93 3.53
C GLU A 28 -1.00 3.70 4.00
N LEU A 29 -1.13 4.53 5.02
CA LEU A 29 0.02 5.24 5.62
C LEU A 29 1.01 4.27 6.27
N HIS A 30 0.51 3.22 6.94
CA HIS A 30 1.35 2.15 7.46
C HIS A 30 2.11 1.44 6.33
N ALA A 31 1.42 1.09 5.24
CA ALA A 31 2.04 0.45 4.08
C ALA A 31 3.10 1.35 3.43
N SER A 32 2.84 2.66 3.34
CA SER A 32 3.83 3.66 2.89
C SER A 32 5.06 3.64 3.78
N PHE A 33 4.88 3.63 5.08
CA PHE A 33 5.98 3.61 6.06
C PHE A 33 6.81 2.31 5.94
N VAL A 34 6.15 1.15 5.81
CA VAL A 34 6.84 -0.13 5.61
C VAL A 34 7.69 -0.10 4.34
N CYS A 35 7.12 0.34 3.21
CA CYS A 35 7.86 0.42 1.95
C CYS A 35 9.05 1.38 2.04
N LEU A 36 8.89 2.50 2.75
CA LEU A 36 9.98 3.45 3.01
C LEU A 36 11.10 2.79 3.82
N ALA A 37 10.77 2.09 4.88
CA ALA A 37 11.73 1.39 5.72
C ALA A 37 12.47 0.28 4.96
N VAL A 38 11.76 -0.51 4.15
CA VAL A 38 12.36 -1.52 3.27
C VAL A 38 13.34 -0.87 2.29
N ALA A 39 12.94 0.23 1.65
CA ALA A 39 13.77 0.94 0.68
C ALA A 39 15.11 1.37 1.29
N PHE A 40 15.09 2.02 2.46
CA PHE A 40 16.30 2.50 3.10
C PHE A 40 17.16 1.40 3.73
N TYR A 41 16.57 0.28 4.11
CA TYR A 41 17.33 -0.91 4.45
C TYR A 41 18.11 -1.44 3.23
N LEU A 42 17.47 -1.53 2.06
CA LEU A 42 18.09 -2.02 0.84
C LEU A 42 19.10 -1.04 0.23
N ASP A 43 19.06 0.23 0.64
CA ASP A 43 20.02 1.27 0.25
C ASP A 43 21.28 1.30 1.12
N ARG A 44 21.35 0.50 2.17
CA ARG A 44 22.54 0.41 3.02
C ARG A 44 23.77 0.02 2.20
N ASP A 45 24.94 0.52 2.61
CA ASP A 45 26.25 0.24 1.97
C ASP A 45 26.60 -1.24 1.95
N ASP A 46 26.12 -2.00 2.94
CA ASP A 46 26.31 -3.46 3.05
C ASP A 46 25.24 -4.30 2.34
N VAL A 47 24.21 -3.68 1.77
CA VAL A 47 23.14 -4.34 0.98
C VAL A 47 23.19 -3.89 -0.48
N ALA A 48 23.13 -2.60 -0.73
CA ALA A 48 23.40 -1.93 -2.00
C ALA A 48 22.55 -2.44 -3.20
N LEU A 49 21.24 -2.65 -3.00
CA LEU A 49 20.30 -3.04 -4.05
C LEU A 49 19.52 -1.80 -4.54
N LYS A 50 20.19 -0.99 -5.36
CA LYS A 50 19.74 0.33 -5.79
C LYS A 50 18.36 0.31 -6.48
N HIS A 51 18.11 -0.64 -7.36
CA HIS A 51 16.84 -0.71 -8.12
C HIS A 51 15.69 -1.25 -7.26
N PHE A 52 15.97 -2.15 -6.32
CA PHE A 52 15.02 -2.50 -5.26
C PHE A 52 14.64 -1.27 -4.43
N THR A 53 15.62 -0.46 -4.05
CA THR A 53 15.39 0.81 -3.33
C THR A 53 14.41 1.69 -4.10
N GLY A 54 14.66 1.92 -5.38
CA GLY A 54 13.77 2.71 -6.25
C GLY A 54 12.36 2.14 -6.36
N PHE A 55 12.24 0.82 -6.50
CA PHE A 55 10.96 0.12 -6.54
C PHE A 55 10.12 0.38 -5.27
N PHE A 56 10.73 0.20 -4.10
CA PHE A 56 10.03 0.40 -2.82
C PHE A 56 9.75 1.87 -2.51
N LEU A 57 10.61 2.80 -2.91
CA LEU A 57 10.35 4.23 -2.78
C LEU A 57 9.14 4.67 -3.60
N ARG A 58 9.02 4.20 -4.85
CA ARG A 58 7.83 4.45 -5.67
C ARG A 58 6.57 3.91 -5.00
N ARG A 59 6.64 2.70 -4.46
CA ARG A 59 5.48 2.09 -3.79
C ARG A 59 5.09 2.83 -2.52
N SER A 60 6.08 3.30 -1.76
CA SER A 60 5.82 4.16 -0.60
C SER A 60 5.06 5.42 -0.99
N HIS A 61 5.49 6.08 -2.06
CA HIS A 61 4.83 7.27 -2.59
C HIS A 61 3.39 6.97 -3.04
N GLU A 62 3.17 5.89 -3.78
CA GLU A 62 1.84 5.46 -4.23
C GLU A 62 0.89 5.22 -3.06
N HIS A 63 1.32 4.54 -2.00
CA HIS A 63 0.51 4.36 -0.81
C HIS A 63 0.17 5.68 -0.12
N SER A 64 1.11 6.61 -0.04
CA SER A 64 0.85 7.95 0.50
C SER A 64 -0.19 8.71 -0.33
N GLU A 65 -0.11 8.64 -1.65
CA GLU A 65 -1.10 9.23 -2.57
C GLU A 65 -2.49 8.60 -2.39
N ARG A 66 -2.56 7.30 -2.21
CA ARG A 66 -3.81 6.56 -1.97
C ARG A 66 -4.45 6.97 -0.64
N ALA A 67 -3.63 7.12 0.41
CA ALA A 67 -4.12 7.63 1.70
C ALA A 67 -4.72 9.03 1.55
N GLN A 68 -4.04 9.92 0.84
CA GLN A 68 -4.51 11.29 0.59
C GLN A 68 -5.80 11.30 -0.25
N GLY A 69 -5.94 10.39 -1.21
CA GLY A 69 -7.18 10.22 -1.98
C GLY A 69 -8.38 9.91 -1.09
N LEU A 70 -8.20 9.05 -0.09
CA LEU A 70 -9.23 8.73 0.90
C LEU A 70 -9.51 9.90 1.85
N MET A 71 -8.49 10.66 2.23
CA MET A 71 -8.66 11.87 3.05
C MET A 71 -9.48 12.93 2.31
N ARG A 72 -9.22 13.13 1.02
CA ARG A 72 -10.01 14.03 0.17
C ARG A 72 -11.47 13.56 0.07
N LEU A 73 -11.69 12.27 -0.16
CA LEU A 73 -13.02 11.68 -0.17
C LEU A 73 -13.76 11.94 1.14
N GLN A 74 -13.11 11.73 2.29
CA GLN A 74 -13.68 11.95 3.60
C GLN A 74 -14.21 13.39 3.75
N ASN A 75 -13.38 14.36 3.36
CA ASN A 75 -13.77 15.77 3.40
C ASN A 75 -14.90 16.10 2.41
N GLN A 76 -14.83 15.54 1.19
CA GLN A 76 -15.85 15.75 0.16
C GLN A 76 -17.22 15.21 0.58
N ARG A 77 -17.27 14.09 1.30
CA ARG A 77 -18.50 13.46 1.74
C ARG A 77 -19.01 14.03 3.07
N GLY A 78 -18.33 15.00 3.65
CA GLY A 78 -18.72 15.64 4.91
C GLY A 78 -18.43 14.80 6.14
N GLY A 79 -17.57 13.79 6.01
CA GLY A 79 -16.97 13.08 7.14
C GLY A 79 -15.86 13.90 7.79
N ARG A 80 -15.30 13.37 8.86
CA ARG A 80 -14.18 14.00 9.57
C ARG A 80 -13.02 13.04 9.65
N LEU A 81 -11.82 13.54 9.37
CA LEU A 81 -10.59 12.81 9.50
C LEU A 81 -10.32 12.54 10.99
N HIS A 82 -10.05 11.29 11.29
CA HIS A 82 -9.62 10.86 12.60
C HIS A 82 -8.25 10.21 12.45
N PHE A 83 -7.21 10.88 12.95
CA PHE A 83 -5.85 10.41 12.87
C PHE A 83 -5.53 9.50 14.04
N GLN A 84 -4.97 8.34 13.73
CA GLN A 84 -4.50 7.34 14.69
C GLN A 84 -2.98 7.21 14.58
N ASP A 85 -2.37 6.58 15.59
CA ASP A 85 -0.96 6.24 15.52
C ASP A 85 -0.69 5.32 14.33
N ILE A 86 0.34 5.64 13.57
CA ILE A 86 0.81 4.78 12.48
C ILE A 86 1.76 3.75 13.06
N ARG A 87 1.39 2.47 12.93
CA ARG A 87 2.21 1.38 13.42
C ARG A 87 3.55 1.37 12.69
N LYS A 88 4.65 1.25 13.44
CA LYS A 88 5.98 1.06 12.85
C LYS A 88 6.07 -0.29 12.12
N PRO A 89 7.01 -0.47 11.17
CA PRO A 89 7.28 -1.76 10.56
C PRO A 89 7.60 -2.82 11.62
N ALA A 90 7.27 -4.08 11.33
CA ALA A 90 7.50 -5.19 12.26
C ALA A 90 8.99 -5.51 12.43
N SER A 91 9.85 -5.03 11.53
CA SER A 91 11.30 -5.25 11.56
C SER A 91 12.03 -4.01 11.07
N ASP A 92 13.26 -3.84 11.51
CA ASP A 92 14.21 -2.85 10.97
C ASP A 92 15.11 -3.45 9.89
N GLU A 93 15.07 -4.76 9.68
CA GLU A 93 15.92 -5.49 8.74
C GLU A 93 15.14 -6.53 7.94
N TRP A 94 15.42 -6.59 6.64
CA TRP A 94 14.90 -7.60 5.71
C TRP A 94 16.09 -8.33 5.08
N LYS A 95 16.32 -9.56 5.47
CA LYS A 95 17.54 -10.35 5.19
C LYS A 95 17.93 -10.43 3.70
N SER A 96 16.98 -10.25 2.77
CA SER A 96 17.24 -10.33 1.33
C SER A 96 16.16 -9.60 0.53
N GLY A 97 16.42 -9.31 -0.75
CA GLY A 97 15.42 -8.79 -1.67
C GLY A 97 14.18 -9.69 -1.78
N LEU A 98 14.38 -11.01 -1.79
CA LEU A 98 13.28 -11.97 -1.81
C LEU A 98 12.39 -11.84 -0.57
N LYS A 99 12.98 -11.77 0.62
CA LYS A 99 12.21 -11.62 1.86
C LYS A 99 11.49 -10.28 1.94
N ALA A 100 12.12 -9.21 1.45
CA ALA A 100 11.48 -7.90 1.35
C ALA A 100 10.27 -7.94 0.41
N MET A 101 10.40 -8.53 -0.76
CA MET A 101 9.30 -8.71 -1.72
C MET A 101 8.17 -9.57 -1.14
N TRP A 102 8.51 -10.69 -0.52
CA TRP A 102 7.52 -11.59 0.09
C TRP A 102 6.76 -10.92 1.24
N TYR A 103 7.47 -10.22 2.11
CA TYR A 103 6.86 -9.47 3.20
C TYR A 103 5.87 -8.42 2.67
N THR A 104 6.29 -7.69 1.64
CA THR A 104 5.45 -6.68 0.99
C THR A 104 4.25 -7.31 0.29
N LEU A 105 4.39 -8.48 -0.33
CA LEU A 105 3.28 -9.22 -0.90
C LEU A 105 2.22 -9.57 0.17
N CYS A 106 2.65 -10.04 1.33
CA CYS A 106 1.76 -10.32 2.44
C CYS A 106 1.03 -9.05 2.91
N LEU A 107 1.76 -7.94 3.04
CA LEU A 107 1.18 -6.64 3.41
C LEU A 107 0.14 -6.16 2.38
N GLU A 108 0.43 -6.28 1.09
CA GLU A 108 -0.49 -5.87 0.02
C GLU A 108 -1.76 -6.73 0.00
N LYS A 109 -1.67 -7.99 0.35
CA LYS A 109 -2.85 -8.85 0.53
C LYS A 109 -3.71 -8.40 1.71
N LEU A 110 -3.11 -7.92 2.80
CA LEU A 110 -3.84 -7.31 3.91
C LEU A 110 -4.52 -6.00 3.50
N VAL A 111 -3.82 -5.15 2.74
CA VAL A 111 -4.40 -3.91 2.18
C VAL A 111 -5.58 -4.25 1.26
N ASN A 112 -5.43 -5.25 0.40
CA ASN A 112 -6.51 -5.69 -0.48
C ASN A 112 -7.72 -6.22 0.32
N ARG A 113 -7.49 -6.99 1.38
CA ARG A 113 -8.57 -7.48 2.26
C ARG A 113 -9.35 -6.32 2.86
N SER A 114 -8.66 -5.32 3.37
CA SER A 114 -9.28 -4.12 3.92
C SER A 114 -10.08 -3.34 2.87
N LEU A 115 -9.58 -3.22 1.64
CA LEU A 115 -10.31 -2.59 0.52
C LEU A 115 -11.58 -3.35 0.16
N LEU A 116 -11.50 -4.68 0.10
CA LEU A 116 -12.67 -5.52 -0.19
C LEU A 116 -13.73 -5.39 0.92
N ASP A 117 -13.32 -5.35 2.17
CA ASP A 117 -14.22 -5.16 3.30
C ASP A 117 -14.88 -3.77 3.27
N LEU A 118 -14.11 -2.74 2.93
CA LEU A 118 -14.65 -1.37 2.77
C LEU A 118 -15.64 -1.29 1.61
N HIS A 119 -15.34 -1.91 0.48
CA HIS A 119 -16.24 -1.97 -0.68
C HIS A 119 -17.53 -2.73 -0.32
N GLN A 120 -17.45 -3.84 0.40
CA GLN A 120 -18.61 -4.60 0.86
C GLN A 120 -19.44 -3.77 1.84
N LEU A 121 -18.82 -3.05 2.76
CA LEU A 121 -19.51 -2.14 3.67
C LEU A 121 -20.27 -1.05 2.92
N ALA A 122 -19.64 -0.44 1.91
CA ALA A 122 -20.31 0.54 1.06
C ALA A 122 -21.53 -0.04 0.36
N THR A 123 -21.46 -1.29 -0.09
CA THR A 123 -22.60 -2.01 -0.67
C THR A 123 -23.70 -2.23 0.36
N ASP A 124 -23.37 -2.72 1.55
CA ASP A 124 -24.31 -3.01 2.63
C ASP A 124 -25.02 -1.74 3.14
N LYS A 125 -24.33 -0.62 3.12
CA LYS A 125 -24.86 0.69 3.53
C LYS A 125 -25.51 1.47 2.38
N SER A 126 -25.60 0.87 1.20
CA SER A 126 -26.20 1.49 0.01
C SER A 126 -25.56 2.83 -0.35
N ASP A 127 -24.23 2.88 -0.36
CA ASP A 127 -23.43 4.03 -0.77
C ASP A 127 -22.80 3.78 -2.15
N PRO A 128 -23.50 4.11 -3.24
CA PRO A 128 -23.00 3.85 -4.59
C PRO A 128 -21.79 4.71 -4.96
N HIS A 129 -21.68 5.91 -4.41
CA HIS A 129 -20.55 6.80 -4.65
C HIS A 129 -19.24 6.21 -4.07
N LEU A 130 -19.25 5.81 -2.81
CA LEU A 130 -18.09 5.19 -2.18
C LEU A 130 -17.71 3.89 -2.88
N ARG A 131 -18.68 3.05 -3.18
CA ARG A 131 -18.46 1.79 -3.91
C ARG A 131 -17.79 2.01 -5.26
N LEU A 132 -18.30 2.96 -6.06
CA LEU A 132 -17.73 3.29 -7.38
C LEU A 132 -16.34 3.88 -7.25
N PHE A 133 -16.12 4.77 -6.30
CA PHE A 133 -14.81 5.38 -6.02
C PHE A 133 -13.76 4.31 -5.76
N LEU A 134 -14.05 3.34 -4.90
CA LEU A 134 -13.12 2.24 -4.58
C LEU A 134 -12.88 1.33 -5.79
N ALA A 135 -13.94 0.98 -6.52
CA ALA A 135 -13.82 0.14 -7.71
C ALA A 135 -13.01 0.81 -8.81
N THR A 136 -13.18 2.13 -9.00
CA THR A 136 -12.51 2.87 -10.07
C THR A 136 -11.04 3.15 -9.77
N HIS A 137 -10.72 3.53 -8.51
CA HIS A 137 -9.42 4.10 -8.18
C HIS A 137 -8.51 3.18 -7.35
N TYR A 138 -9.02 2.09 -6.76
CA TYR A 138 -8.26 1.27 -5.80
C TYR A 138 -8.21 -0.21 -6.15
N LEU A 139 -9.34 -0.85 -6.41
CA LEU A 139 -9.39 -2.31 -6.51
C LEU A 139 -8.56 -2.87 -7.64
N GLY A 140 -8.67 -2.32 -8.84
CA GLY A 140 -7.92 -2.78 -10.01
C GLY A 140 -6.41 -2.59 -9.87
N GLN A 141 -6.00 -1.45 -9.33
CA GLN A 141 -4.58 -1.16 -9.06
C GLN A 141 -3.98 -2.14 -8.06
N GLN A 142 -4.74 -2.49 -7.02
CA GLN A 142 -4.29 -3.43 -5.99
C GLN A 142 -4.10 -4.83 -6.54
N VAL A 143 -5.04 -5.31 -7.35
CA VAL A 143 -4.92 -6.61 -8.02
C VAL A 143 -3.70 -6.66 -8.95
N ALA A 144 -3.50 -5.62 -9.75
CA ALA A 144 -2.35 -5.53 -10.66
C ALA A 144 -1.02 -5.54 -9.89
N PHE A 145 -0.94 -4.80 -8.80
CA PHE A 145 0.29 -4.73 -7.99
C PHE A 145 0.58 -6.04 -7.27
N ILE A 146 -0.42 -6.71 -6.71
CA ILE A 146 -0.24 -8.03 -6.09
C ILE A 146 0.29 -9.02 -7.11
N ARG A 147 -0.23 -9.01 -8.34
CA ARG A 147 0.24 -9.87 -9.42
C ARG A 147 1.70 -9.60 -9.78
N GLU A 148 2.07 -8.32 -9.87
CA GLU A 148 3.46 -7.91 -10.12
C GLU A 148 4.41 -8.43 -9.03
N LEU A 149 4.07 -8.21 -7.76
CA LEU A 149 4.86 -8.68 -6.62
C LEU A 149 4.98 -10.19 -6.58
N GLU A 150 3.89 -10.91 -6.83
CA GLU A 150 3.92 -12.38 -6.89
C GLU A 150 4.86 -12.86 -7.99
N GLY A 151 4.83 -12.23 -9.15
CA GLY A 151 5.76 -12.52 -10.25
C GLY A 151 7.21 -12.33 -9.84
N HIS A 152 7.52 -11.25 -9.12
CA HIS A 152 8.87 -10.99 -8.60
C HIS A 152 9.29 -12.02 -7.55
N VAL A 153 8.40 -12.35 -6.61
CA VAL A 153 8.67 -13.38 -5.60
C VAL A 153 8.93 -14.73 -6.25
N THR A 154 8.11 -15.13 -7.21
CA THR A 154 8.27 -16.39 -7.95
C THR A 154 9.60 -16.41 -8.70
N THR A 155 9.94 -15.36 -9.43
CA THR A 155 11.19 -15.26 -10.19
C THR A 155 12.42 -15.34 -9.26
N LEU A 156 12.39 -14.61 -8.15
CA LEU A 156 13.47 -14.63 -7.16
C LEU A 156 13.61 -16.01 -6.49
N SER A 157 12.49 -16.67 -6.19
CA SER A 157 12.49 -17.99 -5.56
C SER A 157 13.10 -19.07 -6.47
N ILE A 158 12.79 -19.02 -7.77
CA ILE A 158 13.32 -19.97 -8.76
C ILE A 158 14.82 -19.76 -8.96
N LYS A 159 15.28 -18.51 -9.05
CA LYS A 159 16.69 -18.16 -9.30
C LYS A 159 17.56 -18.23 -8.04
N GLY A 160 16.95 -18.23 -6.86
CA GLY A 160 17.62 -17.98 -5.58
C GLY A 160 18.12 -19.18 -4.82
N ALA A 161 17.86 -20.42 -5.25
CA ALA A 161 18.42 -21.59 -4.59
C ALA A 161 19.60 -22.15 -5.39
N PRO A 162 20.84 -22.20 -4.86
CA PRO A 162 21.27 -22.07 -3.47
C PRO A 162 21.85 -20.71 -3.04
N ASP A 163 21.84 -19.69 -3.89
CA ASP A 163 22.58 -18.43 -3.68
C ASP A 163 21.62 -17.22 -3.77
N ALA A 164 20.85 -17.00 -2.70
CA ALA A 164 19.82 -15.95 -2.62
C ALA A 164 20.39 -14.54 -2.84
N ASP A 165 21.63 -14.28 -2.42
CA ASP A 165 22.27 -12.96 -2.53
C ASP A 165 22.65 -12.65 -3.98
N LEU A 166 23.20 -13.61 -4.70
CA LEU A 166 23.52 -13.46 -6.12
C LEU A 166 22.26 -13.28 -6.96
N ALA A 167 21.21 -14.08 -6.69
CA ALA A 167 19.93 -13.95 -7.39
C ALA A 167 19.29 -12.58 -7.16
N GLY A 168 19.33 -12.06 -5.95
CA GLY A 168 18.86 -10.70 -5.61
C GLY A 168 19.62 -9.63 -6.38
N TYR A 169 20.94 -9.73 -6.44
CA TYR A 169 21.80 -8.81 -7.19
C TYR A 169 21.48 -8.83 -8.69
N LEU A 170 21.39 -10.00 -9.30
CA LEU A 170 21.05 -10.12 -10.72
C LEU A 170 19.66 -9.62 -11.05
N PHE A 171 18.68 -9.90 -10.19
CA PHE A 171 17.31 -9.41 -10.33
C PHE A 171 17.27 -7.88 -10.26
N ASP A 172 17.97 -7.28 -9.31
CA ASP A 172 18.10 -5.83 -9.17
C ASP A 172 18.62 -5.20 -10.48
N LYS A 173 19.70 -5.75 -11.04
CA LYS A 173 20.33 -5.19 -12.24
C LYS A 173 19.54 -5.43 -13.53
N LEU A 174 19.03 -6.65 -13.73
CA LEU A 174 18.48 -7.08 -15.01
C LEU A 174 16.96 -6.86 -15.11
N THR A 175 16.23 -7.05 -14.04
CA THR A 175 14.76 -6.95 -14.07
C THR A 175 14.28 -5.57 -13.68
N LEU A 176 14.68 -5.08 -12.51
CA LEU A 176 14.24 -3.77 -12.02
C LEU A 176 14.94 -2.62 -12.74
N GLY A 177 16.24 -2.79 -13.07
CA GLY A 177 17.01 -1.78 -13.80
C GLY A 177 16.50 -1.50 -15.21
N ASP A 178 15.95 -2.50 -15.90
CA ASP A 178 15.35 -2.33 -17.23
C ASP A 178 13.97 -1.67 -17.17
N SER A 179 13.24 -1.84 -16.09
CA SER A 179 11.95 -1.17 -15.88
C SER A 179 12.13 0.34 -15.68
N ASP A 180 13.22 0.76 -15.04
CA ASP A 180 13.53 2.18 -14.83
C ASP A 180 13.88 2.92 -16.13
N LYS A 181 14.31 2.21 -17.17
CA LYS A 181 14.63 2.78 -18.49
C LYS A 181 13.39 2.97 -19.38
N LYS A 182 12.24 2.39 -19.03
CA LYS A 182 11.00 2.45 -19.80
C LYS A 182 10.02 3.50 -19.33
N ASN A 183 10.31 4.15 -18.22
CA ASN A 183 9.56 5.26 -17.64
C ASN A 183 10.40 6.54 -17.72
#